data_a446a574277c8c1fc49fc3de0bbfe949
#
_entry.id   a446a574277c8c1fc49fc3de0bbfe949
#
_cell.length_a   1.000
_cell.length_b   1.000
_cell.length_c   1.000
_cell.angle_alpha   90.00
_cell.angle_beta   90.00
_cell.angle_gamma   90.00
#
_symmetry.space_group_name_H-M   'P 1'
#
loop_
_entity.id
_entity.type
_entity.pdbx_description
1 polymer ?
#
loop_
_entity_poly.entity_id
_entity_poly.type
_entity_poly.pdbx_seq_one_letter_code
_entity_poly.pdbx_strand_id
1 'polypeptide(L)'
;EAGQVSLSNLLFMSHCARNILLVGDQNQLSQPNRAKHPGESGLSCLEYVMGEEKVVPFNKGVFLATSWRMPPVLTSVVSDLFYQGELKSCISKSENKIYWEGLQQGLTFQEVDHYSNASESKEEIDKIEELVNQLTGCFYQIVQKDSNGTSVFKGVIGPNEILITAPYNLQVN
;
A
#
# COMPACT_ATOMS: atom_id res chain seq x y z
N GLU A 1 0.33 12.96 5.16
CA GLU A 1 -0.25 11.86 5.99
C GLU A 1 -1.48 12.31 6.79
N ALA A 2 -2.43 13.04 6.15
CA ALA A 2 -3.63 13.53 6.83
C ALA A 2 -4.57 12.39 7.30
N GLY A 3 -4.49 11.21 6.68
CA GLY A 3 -5.17 10.00 7.15
C GLY A 3 -4.70 9.49 8.52
N GLN A 4 -3.56 9.97 9.02
CA GLN A 4 -3.02 9.62 10.34
C GLN A 4 -3.07 10.77 11.34
N VAL A 5 -3.67 11.92 10.98
CA VAL A 5 -3.83 13.06 11.89
C VAL A 5 -5.19 12.95 12.59
N SER A 6 -5.21 12.95 13.92
CA SER A 6 -6.44 12.87 14.69
C SER A 6 -7.32 14.11 14.47
N LEU A 7 -8.64 13.92 14.58
CA LEU A 7 -9.61 15.02 14.53
C LEU A 7 -9.33 16.08 15.59
N SER A 8 -8.88 15.69 16.77
CA SER A 8 -8.49 16.61 17.85
C SER A 8 -7.35 17.53 17.43
N ASN A 9 -6.32 16.96 16.80
CA ASN A 9 -5.19 17.74 16.30
C ASN A 9 -5.62 18.71 15.19
N LEU A 10 -6.52 18.30 14.30
CA LEU A 10 -7.09 19.19 13.29
C LEU A 10 -7.82 20.38 13.94
N LEU A 11 -8.62 20.14 14.99
CA LEU A 11 -9.32 21.20 15.71
C LEU A 11 -8.34 22.21 16.32
N PHE A 12 -7.24 21.76 16.91
CA PHE A 12 -6.22 22.68 17.43
C PHE A 12 -5.57 23.49 16.30
N MET A 13 -5.20 22.87 15.20
CA MET A 13 -4.60 23.55 14.05
C MET A 13 -5.55 24.54 13.37
N SER A 14 -6.87 24.29 13.42
CA SER A 14 -7.89 25.15 12.81
C SER A 14 -7.92 26.55 13.41
N HIS A 15 -7.48 26.72 14.65
CA HIS A 15 -7.37 28.04 15.28
C HIS A 15 -6.24 28.90 14.71
N CYS A 16 -5.29 28.29 14.02
CA CYS A 16 -4.10 28.96 13.49
C CYS A 16 -4.21 29.38 12.02
N ALA A 17 -5.25 28.91 11.29
CA ALA A 17 -5.35 29.13 9.86
C ALA A 17 -6.81 29.32 9.39
N ARG A 18 -7.00 30.18 8.39
CA ARG A 18 -8.31 30.35 7.73
C ARG A 18 -8.66 29.21 6.79
N ASN A 19 -7.65 28.63 6.17
CA ASN A 19 -7.78 27.53 5.22
C ASN A 19 -6.81 26.44 5.61
N ILE A 20 -7.24 25.18 5.47
CA ILE A 20 -6.44 24.01 5.75
C ILE A 20 -6.45 23.14 4.49
N LEU A 21 -5.28 22.73 4.02
CA LEU A 21 -5.10 21.74 2.97
C LEU A 21 -4.72 20.42 3.62
N LEU A 22 -5.58 19.40 3.45
CA LEU A 22 -5.32 18.04 3.89
C LEU A 22 -4.72 17.24 2.73
N VAL A 23 -3.51 16.71 2.91
CA VAL A 23 -2.83 15.86 1.92
C VAL A 23 -2.61 14.49 2.54
N GLY A 24 -3.20 13.46 1.96
CA GLY A 24 -3.14 12.09 2.47
C GLY A 24 -4.09 11.17 1.74
N ASP A 25 -4.29 10.00 2.32
CA ASP A 25 -5.12 8.94 1.78
C ASP A 25 -5.88 8.26 2.92
N GLN A 26 -7.21 8.31 2.88
CA GLN A 26 -8.08 7.72 3.89
C GLN A 26 -8.21 6.20 3.77
N ASN A 27 -7.82 5.63 2.63
CA ASN A 27 -7.87 4.19 2.40
C ASN A 27 -6.58 3.47 2.85
N GLN A 28 -5.56 4.22 3.33
CA GLN A 28 -4.38 3.66 3.96
C GLN A 28 -4.61 3.41 5.46
N LEU A 29 -3.59 2.86 6.13
CA LEU A 29 -3.67 2.57 7.57
C LEU A 29 -4.07 3.83 8.34
N SER A 30 -5.14 3.72 9.09
CA SER A 30 -5.62 4.77 9.99
C SER A 30 -4.68 4.95 11.18
N GLN A 31 -4.86 6.06 11.91
CA GLN A 31 -4.12 6.32 13.14
C GLN A 31 -4.37 5.20 14.18
N PRO A 32 -3.31 4.63 14.79
CA PRO A 32 -3.48 3.64 15.84
C PRO A 32 -4.11 4.28 17.10
N ASN A 33 -5.29 3.84 17.46
CA ASN A 33 -6.00 4.27 18.67
C ASN A 33 -5.77 3.25 19.80
N ARG A 34 -5.34 3.71 20.97
CA ARG A 34 -5.15 2.83 22.14
C ARG A 34 -6.44 2.51 22.89
N ALA A 35 -7.49 3.26 22.64
CA ALA A 35 -8.78 3.10 23.30
C ALA A 35 -9.93 3.37 22.33
N LYS A 36 -11.11 2.86 22.64
CA LYS A 36 -12.32 3.17 21.89
C LYS A 36 -12.75 4.60 22.22
N HIS A 37 -12.83 5.45 21.21
CA HIS A 37 -13.29 6.83 21.33
C HIS A 37 -14.82 6.92 21.12
N PRO A 38 -15.51 7.83 21.82
CA PRO A 38 -16.94 8.03 21.63
C PRO A 38 -17.23 8.74 20.29
N GLY A 39 -18.30 8.30 19.62
CA GLY A 39 -18.72 8.88 18.34
C GLY A 39 -17.61 8.86 17.30
N GLU A 40 -17.45 9.96 16.58
CA GLU A 40 -16.49 10.13 15.48
C GLU A 40 -15.12 10.63 15.95
N SER A 41 -14.90 10.85 17.25
CA SER A 41 -13.65 11.41 17.77
C SER A 41 -12.42 10.48 17.61
N GLY A 42 -12.64 9.22 17.26
CA GLY A 42 -11.59 8.27 16.93
C GLY A 42 -11.14 8.29 15.45
N LEU A 43 -11.86 8.99 14.59
CA LEU A 43 -11.51 9.11 13.19
C LEU A 43 -10.30 10.02 12.98
N SER A 44 -9.57 9.79 11.89
CA SER A 44 -8.63 10.77 11.39
C SER A 44 -9.36 11.98 10.80
N CYS A 45 -8.65 13.09 10.67
CA CYS A 45 -9.26 14.29 10.08
C CYS A 45 -9.69 14.07 8.62
N LEU A 46 -9.00 13.22 7.89
CA LEU A 46 -9.33 12.93 6.51
C LEU A 46 -10.56 12.00 6.42
N GLU A 47 -10.63 10.94 7.21
CA GLU A 47 -11.81 10.08 7.33
C GLU A 47 -13.07 10.89 7.72
N TYR A 48 -12.94 11.82 8.67
CA TYR A 48 -14.04 12.67 9.09
C TYR A 48 -14.57 13.57 7.95
N VAL A 49 -13.68 14.18 7.18
CA VAL A 49 -14.05 15.07 6.06
C VAL A 49 -14.60 14.28 4.87
N MET A 50 -14.05 13.11 4.61
CA MET A 50 -14.45 12.27 3.48
C MET A 50 -15.74 11.51 3.76
N GLY A 51 -15.97 11.07 5.01
CA GLY A 51 -17.09 10.19 5.36
C GLY A 51 -16.93 8.83 4.67
N GLU A 52 -17.96 8.37 3.97
CA GLU A 52 -17.97 7.09 3.25
C GLU A 52 -17.36 7.16 1.82
N GLU A 53 -16.92 8.31 1.40
CA GLU A 53 -16.36 8.51 0.06
C GLU A 53 -14.99 7.85 -0.07
N LYS A 54 -14.85 6.93 -1.02
CA LYS A 54 -13.57 6.26 -1.31
C LYS A 54 -12.64 7.11 -2.19
N VAL A 55 -13.22 7.98 -3.01
CA VAL A 55 -12.50 8.89 -3.91
C VAL A 55 -12.91 10.32 -3.58
N VAL A 56 -11.96 11.25 -3.60
CA VAL A 56 -12.24 12.66 -3.28
C VAL A 56 -13.22 13.25 -4.28
N PRO A 57 -14.42 13.67 -3.86
CA PRO A 57 -15.38 14.34 -4.74
C PRO A 57 -14.83 15.69 -5.20
N PHE A 58 -15.19 16.11 -6.42
CA PHE A 58 -14.71 17.35 -7.02
C PHE A 58 -14.95 18.61 -6.16
N ASN A 59 -16.03 18.64 -5.38
CA ASN A 59 -16.37 19.76 -4.49
C ASN A 59 -15.58 19.77 -3.18
N LYS A 60 -14.87 18.68 -2.83
CA LYS A 60 -14.05 18.58 -1.62
C LYS A 60 -12.55 18.70 -1.89
N GLY A 61 -12.09 18.39 -3.11
CA GLY A 61 -10.67 18.45 -3.41
C GLY A 61 -10.28 17.86 -4.75
N VAL A 62 -9.02 17.40 -4.84
CA VAL A 62 -8.44 16.80 -6.04
C VAL A 62 -7.96 15.38 -5.71
N PHE A 63 -8.44 14.41 -6.48
CA PHE A 63 -7.92 13.04 -6.44
C PHE A 63 -6.70 12.92 -7.35
N LEU A 64 -5.58 12.41 -6.80
CA LEU A 64 -4.37 12.14 -7.57
C LEU A 64 -4.47 10.75 -8.20
N ALA A 65 -5.08 10.68 -9.37
CA ALA A 65 -5.47 9.43 -10.03
C ALA A 65 -4.31 8.61 -10.61
N THR A 66 -3.06 9.07 -10.53
CA THR A 66 -1.93 8.37 -11.15
C THR A 66 -0.94 7.85 -10.11
N SER A 67 -0.80 6.53 -10.04
CA SER A 67 0.25 5.89 -9.26
C SER A 67 1.56 5.81 -10.04
N TRP A 68 2.62 6.36 -9.48
CA TRP A 68 3.99 6.28 -9.99
C TRP A 68 4.79 5.15 -9.32
N ARG A 69 4.18 4.43 -8.38
CA ARG A 69 4.81 3.38 -7.57
C ARG A 69 4.45 1.97 -8.07
N MET A 70 3.16 1.73 -8.29
CA MET A 70 2.65 0.39 -8.54
C MET A 70 2.58 0.06 -10.04
N PRO A 71 2.92 -1.18 -10.45
CA PRO A 71 2.70 -1.64 -11.81
C PRO A 71 1.20 -1.77 -12.12
N PRO A 72 0.80 -1.79 -13.42
CA PRO A 72 -0.61 -1.81 -13.82
C PRO A 72 -1.44 -2.93 -13.19
N VAL A 73 -0.90 -4.14 -13.12
CA VAL A 73 -1.60 -5.32 -12.56
C VAL A 73 -1.96 -5.11 -11.10
N LEU A 74 -1.01 -4.62 -10.29
CA LEU A 74 -1.25 -4.33 -8.88
C LEU A 74 -2.16 -3.10 -8.72
N THR A 75 -1.95 -2.06 -9.53
CA THR A 75 -2.78 -0.85 -9.49
C THR A 75 -4.24 -1.16 -9.78
N SER A 76 -4.53 -2.03 -10.75
CA SER A 76 -5.91 -2.43 -11.08
C SER A 76 -6.61 -3.03 -9.87
N VAL A 77 -6.00 -4.00 -9.20
CA VAL A 77 -6.60 -4.65 -8.02
C VAL A 77 -6.84 -3.63 -6.89
N VAL A 78 -5.84 -2.80 -6.58
CA VAL A 78 -5.96 -1.77 -5.54
C VAL A 78 -7.00 -0.71 -5.91
N SER A 79 -7.06 -0.32 -7.19
CA SER A 79 -8.02 0.65 -7.70
C SER A 79 -9.46 0.17 -7.55
N ASP A 80 -9.74 -1.07 -7.94
CA ASP A 80 -11.07 -1.65 -7.85
C ASP A 80 -11.54 -1.82 -6.40
N LEU A 81 -10.65 -2.24 -5.50
CA LEU A 81 -10.98 -2.45 -4.10
C LEU A 81 -11.18 -1.15 -3.30
N PHE A 82 -10.33 -0.15 -3.53
CA PHE A 82 -10.23 1.02 -2.65
C PHE A 82 -10.55 2.35 -3.32
N TYR A 83 -10.46 2.47 -4.66
CA TYR A 83 -10.58 3.74 -5.36
C TYR A 83 -11.58 3.71 -6.51
N GLN A 84 -12.55 2.81 -6.49
CA GLN A 84 -13.67 2.73 -7.46
C GLN A 84 -13.22 2.64 -8.93
N GLY A 85 -12.02 2.09 -9.20
CA GLY A 85 -11.46 1.99 -10.54
C GLY A 85 -10.77 3.29 -11.04
N GLU A 86 -10.73 4.35 -10.23
CA GLU A 86 -10.21 5.66 -10.67
C GLU A 86 -8.68 5.78 -10.62
N LEU A 87 -7.99 4.94 -9.83
CA LEU A 87 -6.52 4.97 -9.74
C LEU A 87 -5.89 4.25 -10.94
N LYS A 88 -4.95 4.90 -11.62
CA LYS A 88 -4.24 4.37 -12.80
C LYS A 88 -2.74 4.29 -12.55
N SER A 89 -2.07 3.32 -13.17
CA SER A 89 -0.61 3.22 -13.12
C SER A 89 0.04 4.11 -14.16
N CYS A 90 1.23 4.62 -13.85
CA CYS A 90 2.13 5.21 -14.85
C CYS A 90 2.59 4.12 -15.83
N ILE A 91 2.55 4.41 -17.14
CA ILE A 91 2.86 3.46 -18.23
C ILE A 91 4.28 2.85 -18.08
N SER A 92 5.25 3.63 -17.61
CA SER A 92 6.64 3.16 -17.45
C SER A 92 6.80 2.02 -16.44
N LYS A 93 5.86 1.87 -15.50
CA LYS A 93 5.90 0.80 -14.51
C LYS A 93 5.48 -0.57 -15.05
N SER A 94 4.83 -0.63 -16.22
CA SER A 94 4.45 -1.91 -16.86
C SER A 94 5.66 -2.72 -17.35
N GLU A 95 6.82 -2.09 -17.49
CA GLU A 95 8.03 -2.71 -18.04
C GLU A 95 8.94 -3.34 -16.96
N ASN A 96 8.62 -3.16 -15.67
CA ASN A 96 9.29 -3.84 -14.56
C ASN A 96 8.94 -5.32 -14.56
N LYS A 97 9.93 -6.21 -14.46
CA LYS A 97 9.74 -7.66 -14.55
C LYS A 97 10.65 -8.41 -13.59
N ILE A 98 10.13 -9.53 -13.06
CA ILE A 98 10.92 -10.58 -12.42
C ILE A 98 10.93 -11.77 -13.38
N TYR A 99 12.09 -12.34 -13.63
CA TYR A 99 12.26 -13.50 -14.51
C TYR A 99 12.31 -14.78 -13.67
N TRP A 100 11.16 -15.33 -13.40
CA TRP A 100 11.01 -16.60 -12.71
C TRP A 100 10.01 -17.49 -13.45
N GLU A 101 10.43 -18.70 -13.79
CA GLU A 101 9.57 -19.68 -14.47
C GLU A 101 8.42 -20.09 -13.51
N GLY A 102 7.17 -19.86 -13.95
CA GLY A 102 5.98 -20.19 -13.18
C GLY A 102 5.39 -19.08 -12.33
N LEU A 103 6.03 -17.92 -12.19
CA LEU A 103 5.44 -16.79 -11.47
C LEU A 103 4.62 -15.90 -12.41
N GLN A 104 3.35 -15.74 -12.08
CA GLN A 104 2.53 -14.70 -12.66
C GLN A 104 2.86 -13.37 -11.96
N GLN A 105 3.31 -12.37 -12.73
CA GLN A 105 3.65 -11.06 -12.19
C GLN A 105 2.39 -10.35 -11.67
N GLY A 106 2.51 -9.70 -10.52
CA GLY A 106 1.43 -8.95 -9.89
C GLY A 106 1.11 -9.46 -8.50
N LEU A 107 -0.17 -9.50 -8.17
CA LEU A 107 -0.66 -10.05 -6.90
C LEU A 107 -0.96 -11.53 -7.07
N THR A 108 -0.35 -12.35 -6.21
CA THR A 108 -0.63 -13.78 -6.14
C THR A 108 -1.15 -14.09 -4.74
N PHE A 109 -2.27 -14.76 -4.65
CA PHE A 109 -2.79 -15.30 -3.41
C PHE A 109 -2.27 -16.74 -3.23
N GLN A 110 -1.67 -17.00 -2.07
CA GLN A 110 -1.21 -18.33 -1.70
C GLN A 110 -1.98 -18.80 -0.48
N GLU A 111 -2.82 -19.79 -0.65
CA GLU A 111 -3.55 -20.42 0.45
C GLU A 111 -2.62 -21.33 1.27
N VAL A 112 -2.69 -21.23 2.59
CA VAL A 112 -1.94 -22.05 3.53
C VAL A 112 -2.92 -22.60 4.57
N ASP A 113 -3.03 -23.91 4.64
CA ASP A 113 -3.85 -24.57 5.65
C ASP A 113 -3.16 -24.52 7.02
N HIS A 114 -3.85 -23.93 7.99
CA HIS A 114 -3.37 -23.85 9.36
C HIS A 114 -4.52 -24.01 10.37
N TYR A 115 -4.21 -24.47 11.58
CA TYR A 115 -5.21 -24.72 12.62
C TYR A 115 -4.80 -24.08 13.95
N SER A 116 -5.78 -23.40 14.58
CA SER A 116 -5.63 -22.83 15.93
C SER A 116 -4.52 -21.79 16.12
N ASN A 117 -4.04 -21.16 15.05
CA ASN A 117 -3.06 -20.09 15.09
C ASN A 117 -3.72 -18.76 15.47
N ALA A 118 -3.08 -17.93 16.29
CA ALA A 118 -3.60 -16.64 16.72
C ALA A 118 -2.73 -15.46 16.26
N SER A 119 -1.48 -15.41 16.73
CA SER A 119 -0.56 -14.30 16.46
C SER A 119 0.66 -14.71 15.66
N GLU A 120 0.83 -16.00 15.45
CA GLU A 120 1.89 -16.61 14.65
C GLU A 120 1.37 -17.87 13.97
N SER A 121 1.93 -18.21 12.82
CA SER A 121 1.65 -19.44 12.08
C SER A 121 2.94 -19.96 11.49
N LYS A 122 3.34 -21.13 11.97
CA LYS A 122 4.54 -21.80 11.47
C LYS A 122 4.39 -22.21 10.01
N GLU A 123 3.19 -22.67 9.64
CA GLU A 123 2.87 -23.11 8.28
C GLU A 123 3.00 -21.96 7.26
N GLU A 124 2.61 -20.73 7.66
CA GLU A 124 2.81 -19.54 6.83
C GLU A 124 4.30 -19.16 6.75
N ILE A 125 5.03 -19.27 7.87
CA ILE A 125 6.48 -19.01 7.89
C ILE A 125 7.21 -19.98 6.96
N ASP A 126 6.93 -21.26 7.05
CA ASP A 126 7.53 -22.31 6.21
C ASP A 126 7.24 -22.03 4.71
N LYS A 127 6.01 -21.56 4.39
CA LYS A 127 5.66 -21.19 3.02
C LYS A 127 6.34 -19.92 2.54
N ILE A 128 6.51 -18.93 3.40
CA ILE A 128 7.27 -17.72 3.10
C ILE A 128 8.74 -18.06 2.83
N GLU A 129 9.35 -18.93 3.66
CA GLU A 129 10.72 -19.38 3.46
C GLU A 129 10.90 -20.09 2.11
N GLU A 130 9.97 -20.98 1.75
CA GLU A 130 9.95 -21.63 0.43
C GLU A 130 9.94 -20.60 -0.70
N LEU A 131 9.04 -19.60 -0.64
CA LEU A 131 8.91 -18.54 -1.64
C LEU A 131 10.17 -17.65 -1.73
N VAL A 132 10.75 -17.30 -0.60
CA VAL A 132 12.00 -16.53 -0.53
C VAL A 132 13.15 -17.30 -1.19
N ASN A 133 13.27 -18.60 -0.90
CA ASN A 133 14.28 -19.45 -1.49
C ASN A 133 14.10 -19.60 -3.01
N GLN A 134 12.87 -19.67 -3.50
CA GLN A 134 12.57 -19.72 -4.93
C GLN A 134 12.87 -18.40 -5.66
N LEU A 135 12.61 -17.25 -5.01
CA LEU A 135 12.86 -15.92 -5.58
C LEU A 135 14.34 -15.54 -5.56
N THR A 136 15.07 -15.98 -4.53
CA THR A 136 16.50 -15.67 -4.40
C THR A 136 17.29 -16.24 -5.58
N GLY A 137 18.08 -15.38 -6.22
CA GLY A 137 18.84 -15.73 -7.42
C GLY A 137 18.12 -15.49 -8.74
N CYS A 138 16.80 -15.18 -8.73
CA CYS A 138 16.07 -14.81 -9.93
C CYS A 138 16.52 -13.44 -10.46
N PHE A 139 16.48 -13.27 -11.77
CA PHE A 139 16.78 -11.97 -12.39
C PHE A 139 15.60 -11.04 -12.33
N TYR A 140 15.86 -9.74 -12.16
CA TYR A 140 14.83 -8.71 -12.30
C TYR A 140 15.27 -7.58 -13.23
N GLN A 141 14.28 -6.86 -13.76
CA GLN A 141 14.46 -5.67 -14.58
C GLN A 141 13.58 -4.55 -14.07
N ILE A 142 14.13 -3.36 -13.91
CA ILE A 142 13.42 -2.13 -13.61
C ILE A 142 13.65 -1.14 -14.75
N VAL A 143 12.57 -0.58 -15.28
CA VAL A 143 12.61 0.45 -16.31
C VAL A 143 12.18 1.78 -15.70
N GLN A 144 13.07 2.76 -15.77
CA GLN A 144 12.79 4.14 -15.32
C GLN A 144 12.81 5.06 -16.53
N LYS A 145 11.78 5.89 -16.65
CA LYS A 145 11.67 6.95 -17.66
C LYS A 145 11.71 8.30 -16.96
N ASP A 146 12.64 9.12 -17.35
CA ASP A 146 12.78 10.50 -16.89
C ASP A 146 12.86 11.48 -18.07
N SER A 147 13.07 12.76 -17.81
CA SER A 147 13.23 13.80 -18.84
C SER A 147 14.45 13.57 -19.73
N ASN A 148 15.42 12.78 -19.30
CA ASN A 148 16.67 12.51 -20.00
C ASN A 148 16.64 11.21 -20.83
N GLY A 149 15.56 10.42 -20.69
CA GLY A 149 15.40 9.20 -21.47
C GLY A 149 14.90 7.99 -20.67
N THR A 150 15.19 6.80 -21.18
CA THR A 150 14.81 5.53 -20.54
C THR A 150 16.06 4.82 -20.04
N SER A 151 16.10 4.51 -18.75
CA SER A 151 17.15 3.72 -18.11
C SER A 151 16.62 2.35 -17.74
N VAL A 152 17.38 1.29 -18.00
CA VAL A 152 17.05 -0.08 -17.68
C VAL A 152 18.07 -0.63 -16.70
N PHE A 153 17.61 -0.97 -15.51
CA PHE A 153 18.41 -1.61 -14.47
C PHE A 153 18.08 -3.09 -14.42
N LYS A 154 19.11 -3.94 -14.34
CA LYS A 154 18.96 -5.39 -14.19
C LYS A 154 19.77 -5.83 -12.98
N GLY A 155 19.22 -6.78 -12.23
CA GLY A 155 19.88 -7.33 -11.05
C GLY A 155 19.42 -8.74 -10.75
N VAL A 156 19.92 -9.27 -9.66
CA VAL A 156 19.56 -10.58 -9.12
C VAL A 156 18.88 -10.34 -7.76
N ILE A 157 17.77 -11.01 -7.52
CA ILE A 157 17.04 -10.90 -6.25
C ILE A 157 17.88 -11.54 -5.15
N GLY A 158 18.17 -10.77 -4.12
CA GLY A 158 18.75 -11.19 -2.87
C GLY A 158 17.85 -10.77 -1.69
N PRO A 159 18.31 -10.92 -0.46
CA PRO A 159 17.51 -10.56 0.73
C PRO A 159 17.08 -9.09 0.78
N ASN A 160 17.86 -8.19 0.17
CA ASN A 160 17.57 -6.75 0.18
C ASN A 160 16.45 -6.34 -0.81
N GLU A 161 16.12 -7.19 -1.76
CA GLU A 161 15.07 -6.97 -2.76
C GLU A 161 13.72 -7.58 -2.34
N ILE A 162 13.67 -8.28 -1.19
CA ILE A 162 12.47 -8.93 -0.66
C ILE A 162 12.03 -8.22 0.62
N LEU A 163 10.77 -7.83 0.68
CA LEU A 163 10.14 -7.28 1.87
C LEU A 163 9.08 -8.27 2.37
N ILE A 164 9.20 -8.69 3.63
CA ILE A 164 8.21 -9.52 4.31
C ILE A 164 7.51 -8.65 5.35
N THR A 165 6.18 -8.68 5.37
CA THR A 165 5.38 -7.95 6.34
C THR A 165 4.35 -8.89 6.97
N ALA A 166 4.09 -8.70 8.26
CA ALA A 166 3.06 -9.43 8.98
C ALA A 166 2.30 -8.48 9.93
N PRO A 167 1.03 -8.78 10.27
CA PRO A 167 0.23 -7.93 11.16
C PRO A 167 0.69 -8.01 12.63
N TYR A 168 1.41 -9.04 13.02
CA TYR A 168 1.86 -9.26 14.41
C TYR A 168 3.38 -9.41 14.48
N ASN A 169 3.99 -8.81 15.51
CA ASN A 169 5.43 -8.87 15.72
C ASN A 169 5.94 -10.31 15.99
N LEU A 170 5.09 -11.16 16.58
CA LEU A 170 5.44 -12.58 16.82
C LEU A 170 5.65 -13.37 15.52
N GLN A 171 4.97 -12.96 14.44
CA GLN A 171 5.11 -13.59 13.13
C GLN A 171 6.40 -13.13 12.39
N VAL A 172 7.00 -12.01 12.80
CA VAL A 172 8.19 -11.42 12.15
C VAL A 172 9.49 -11.86 12.83
N ASN A 173 9.45 -12.21 14.13
CA ASN A 173 10.61 -12.62 14.93
C ASN A 173 10.83 -14.12 14.88
#